data_64069f7cd2a23e20ef9aa0912109d38b
#
_entry.id   64069f7cd2a23e20ef9aa0912109d38b
#
_cell.length_a   1.000
_cell.length_b   1.000
_cell.length_c   1.000
_cell.angle_alpha   90.00
_cell.angle_beta   90.00
_cell.angle_gamma   90.00
#
_symmetry.space_group_name_H-M   'P 1'
#
loop_
_entity.id
_entity.type
_entity.pdbx_description
1 polymer ?
#
loop_
_entity_poly.entity_id
_entity_poly.type
_entity_poly.pdbx_seq_one_letter_code
_entity_poly.pdbx_strand_id
1 'polypeptide(L)'
;MAEVLRRVKAKGAEFVLDISSHQLADLIAMEPLLIKPNDDELLDIFGIKVSGGDDESVKGAMAELHAKGAKNVLLTLGGAGAYFSNGEHIWFANRTFDVKLLSTVCAGDSSLAAFLSVWHDAPERVEDALRLSMATGANVVECPGLGDFAKVDEYKKHIEVRQVC
;
A
#
# COMPACT_ATOMS: atom_id res chain seq x y z
N MET A 1 5.53 10.78 -18.24
CA MET A 1 5.91 10.18 -16.93
C MET A 1 7.31 9.57 -16.97
N ALA A 2 7.60 8.59 -17.82
CA ALA A 2 8.89 7.86 -17.84
C ALA A 2 10.15 8.77 -17.92
N GLU A 3 10.12 9.85 -18.70
CA GLU A 3 11.25 10.79 -18.79
C GLU A 3 11.52 11.51 -17.44
N VAL A 4 10.47 11.88 -16.71
CA VAL A 4 10.61 12.49 -15.38
C VAL A 4 11.28 11.51 -14.41
N LEU A 5 10.83 10.25 -14.39
CA LEU A 5 11.38 9.22 -13.52
C LEU A 5 12.84 8.89 -13.86
N ARG A 6 13.22 8.88 -15.17
CA ARG A 6 14.64 8.73 -15.55
C ARG A 6 15.49 9.85 -14.99
N ARG A 7 15.01 11.09 -15.01
CA ARG A 7 15.73 12.24 -14.43
C ARG A 7 15.82 12.14 -12.91
N VAL A 8 14.77 11.65 -12.24
CA VAL A 8 14.78 11.41 -10.78
C VAL A 8 15.88 10.38 -10.44
N LYS A 9 15.87 9.22 -11.12
CA LYS A 9 16.91 8.18 -10.95
C LYS A 9 18.32 8.69 -11.25
N ALA A 10 18.48 9.47 -12.32
CA ALA A 10 19.78 10.05 -12.69
C ALA A 10 20.36 11.02 -11.64
N LYS A 11 19.51 11.54 -10.75
CA LYS A 11 19.90 12.35 -9.58
C LYS A 11 20.14 11.53 -8.32
N GLY A 12 20.02 10.20 -8.38
CA GLY A 12 20.15 9.30 -7.24
C GLY A 12 18.95 9.32 -6.28
N ALA A 13 17.82 9.91 -6.69
CA ALA A 13 16.61 9.92 -5.90
C ALA A 13 15.74 8.68 -6.17
N GLU A 14 15.04 8.21 -5.15
CA GLU A 14 14.04 7.16 -5.24
C GLU A 14 12.66 7.74 -5.52
N PHE A 15 11.74 6.91 -5.97
CA PHE A 15 10.37 7.31 -6.22
C PHE A 15 9.38 6.21 -5.86
N VAL A 16 8.19 6.62 -5.50
CA VAL A 16 7.03 5.77 -5.20
C VAL A 16 6.00 5.98 -6.31
N LEU A 17 5.33 4.90 -6.73
CA LEU A 17 4.25 4.96 -7.71
C LEU A 17 2.92 4.58 -7.06
N ASP A 18 1.98 5.52 -7.11
CA ASP A 18 0.57 5.33 -6.79
C ASP A 18 -0.24 5.90 -7.95
N ILE A 19 -0.51 5.08 -8.95
CA ILE A 19 -1.16 5.50 -10.20
C ILE A 19 -2.14 4.43 -10.69
N SER A 20 -3.39 4.82 -10.87
CA SER A 20 -4.48 3.98 -11.40
C SER A 20 -4.48 3.99 -12.94
N SER A 21 -3.37 3.58 -13.56
CA SER A 21 -3.21 3.61 -15.01
C SER A 21 -2.37 2.44 -15.49
N HIS A 22 -2.70 1.90 -16.68
CA HIS A 22 -1.90 0.87 -17.36
C HIS A 22 -0.43 1.27 -17.57
N GLN A 23 -0.09 2.57 -17.49
CA GLN A 23 1.30 3.01 -17.48
C GLN A 23 2.12 2.42 -16.32
N LEU A 24 1.47 2.00 -15.22
CA LEU A 24 2.15 1.33 -14.11
C LEU A 24 2.88 0.07 -14.60
N ALA A 25 2.30 -0.68 -15.53
CA ALA A 25 2.91 -1.90 -16.09
C ALA A 25 4.25 -1.62 -16.81
N ASP A 26 4.38 -0.45 -17.45
CA ASP A 26 5.62 -0.03 -18.09
C ASP A 26 6.61 0.59 -17.08
N LEU A 27 6.11 1.34 -16.12
CA LEU A 27 6.93 2.10 -15.18
C LEU A 27 7.51 1.24 -14.05
N ILE A 28 6.89 0.11 -13.74
CA ILE A 28 7.38 -0.84 -12.72
C ILE A 28 8.79 -1.35 -13.03
N ALA A 29 9.11 -1.53 -14.33
CA ALA A 29 10.45 -1.93 -14.78
C ALA A 29 11.55 -0.88 -14.51
N MET A 30 11.16 0.33 -14.08
CA MET A 30 12.09 1.36 -13.64
C MET A 30 12.50 1.23 -12.16
N GLU A 31 12.14 0.12 -11.51
CA GLU A 31 12.51 -0.24 -10.14
C GLU A 31 12.09 0.83 -9.10
N PRO A 32 10.79 1.16 -9.02
CA PRO A 32 10.30 2.05 -7.98
C PRO A 32 10.64 1.51 -6.59
N LEU A 33 10.90 2.42 -5.64
CA LEU A 33 11.11 2.06 -4.24
C LEU A 33 9.87 1.33 -3.68
N LEU A 34 8.68 1.82 -4.03
CA LEU A 34 7.40 1.25 -3.61
C LEU A 34 6.36 1.48 -4.71
N ILE A 35 5.50 0.50 -4.91
CA ILE A 35 4.23 0.67 -5.62
C ILE A 35 3.06 0.42 -4.66
N LYS A 36 1.93 1.11 -4.85
CA LYS A 36 0.73 0.89 -4.03
C LYS A 36 -0.50 0.59 -4.90
N PRO A 37 -0.63 -0.60 -5.48
CA PRO A 37 -1.86 -1.01 -6.13
C PRO A 37 -2.96 -1.35 -5.11
N ASN A 38 -4.22 -1.28 -5.56
CA ASN A 38 -5.33 -1.98 -4.92
C ASN A 38 -5.69 -3.25 -5.72
N ASP A 39 -6.65 -4.04 -5.22
CA ASP A 39 -7.09 -5.28 -5.86
C ASP A 39 -7.71 -5.07 -7.25
N ASP A 40 -8.49 -4.01 -7.44
CA ASP A 40 -9.06 -3.65 -8.74
C ASP A 40 -7.97 -3.27 -9.75
N GLU A 41 -6.99 -2.49 -9.33
CA GLU A 41 -5.83 -2.08 -10.15
C GLU A 41 -4.94 -3.27 -10.49
N LEU A 42 -4.74 -4.22 -9.57
CA LEU A 42 -4.01 -5.46 -9.87
C LEU A 42 -4.70 -6.25 -10.97
N LEU A 43 -6.01 -6.37 -10.90
CA LEU A 43 -6.79 -7.08 -11.90
C LEU A 43 -6.77 -6.35 -13.26
N ASP A 44 -7.02 -5.04 -13.24
CA ASP A 44 -7.13 -4.23 -14.47
C ASP A 44 -5.79 -4.07 -15.20
N ILE A 45 -4.72 -3.78 -14.45
CA ILE A 45 -3.41 -3.44 -15.03
C ILE A 45 -2.56 -4.68 -15.31
N PHE A 46 -2.60 -5.69 -14.43
CA PHE A 46 -1.72 -6.85 -14.50
C PHE A 46 -2.46 -8.17 -14.76
N GLY A 47 -3.80 -8.18 -14.74
CA GLY A 47 -4.59 -9.39 -14.86
C GLY A 47 -4.51 -10.31 -13.63
N ILE A 48 -4.00 -9.82 -12.51
CA ILE A 48 -3.77 -10.58 -11.28
C ILE A 48 -4.99 -10.42 -10.37
N LYS A 49 -5.63 -11.54 -10.03
CA LYS A 49 -6.74 -11.56 -9.09
C LYS A 49 -6.26 -12.00 -7.72
N VAL A 50 -6.59 -11.21 -6.69
CA VAL A 50 -6.34 -11.53 -5.28
C VAL A 50 -7.63 -11.48 -4.48
N SER A 51 -7.65 -12.11 -3.31
CA SER A 51 -8.76 -12.03 -2.36
C SER A 51 -8.21 -11.74 -0.97
N GLY A 52 -8.88 -10.85 -0.24
CA GLY A 52 -8.51 -10.57 1.15
C GLY A 52 -8.58 -11.83 2.01
N GLY A 53 -7.51 -12.11 2.75
CA GLY A 53 -7.39 -13.30 3.58
C GLY A 53 -6.90 -14.56 2.86
N ASP A 54 -6.74 -14.54 1.53
CA ASP A 54 -6.11 -15.61 0.76
C ASP A 54 -4.61 -15.31 0.58
N ASP A 55 -3.82 -15.69 1.56
CA ASP A 55 -2.37 -15.43 1.58
C ASP A 55 -1.64 -16.05 0.37
N GLU A 56 -2.11 -17.17 -0.16
CA GLU A 56 -1.44 -17.84 -1.29
C GLU A 56 -1.64 -17.06 -2.60
N SER A 57 -2.85 -16.53 -2.86
CA SER A 57 -3.08 -15.67 -4.01
C SER A 57 -2.25 -14.39 -3.95
N VAL A 58 -2.10 -13.83 -2.74
CA VAL A 58 -1.29 -12.63 -2.51
C VAL A 58 0.20 -12.91 -2.68
N LYS A 59 0.73 -14.04 -2.18
CA LYS A 59 2.14 -14.42 -2.39
C LYS A 59 2.48 -14.51 -3.88
N GLY A 60 1.61 -15.13 -4.67
CA GLY A 60 1.78 -15.21 -6.13
C GLY A 60 1.82 -13.83 -6.79
N ALA A 61 0.88 -12.95 -6.41
CA ALA A 61 0.81 -11.57 -6.89
C ALA A 61 2.07 -10.77 -6.55
N MET A 62 2.53 -10.85 -5.29
CA MET A 62 3.74 -10.16 -4.82
C MET A 62 4.98 -10.63 -5.60
N ALA A 63 5.15 -11.94 -5.76
CA ALA A 63 6.27 -12.50 -6.52
C ALA A 63 6.29 -11.99 -7.97
N GLU A 64 5.12 -11.89 -8.62
CA GLU A 64 5.02 -11.37 -9.98
C GLU A 64 5.38 -9.88 -10.06
N LEU A 65 4.90 -9.05 -9.11
CA LEU A 65 5.20 -7.62 -9.08
C LEU A 65 6.69 -7.35 -8.81
N HIS A 66 7.32 -8.11 -7.92
CA HIS A 66 8.77 -8.05 -7.70
C HIS A 66 9.56 -8.48 -8.94
N ALA A 67 9.14 -9.55 -9.62
CA ALA A 67 9.76 -9.99 -10.86
C ALA A 67 9.65 -8.95 -12.00
N LYS A 68 8.62 -8.10 -11.97
CA LYS A 68 8.44 -6.98 -12.90
C LYS A 68 9.29 -5.74 -12.53
N GLY A 69 9.85 -5.67 -11.34
CA GLY A 69 10.81 -4.63 -10.93
C GLY A 69 10.44 -3.83 -9.68
N ALA A 70 9.28 -4.03 -9.06
CA ALA A 70 8.96 -3.34 -7.79
C ALA A 70 9.92 -3.78 -6.68
N LYS A 71 10.58 -2.84 -6.01
CA LYS A 71 11.42 -3.17 -4.84
C LYS A 71 10.56 -3.52 -3.62
N ASN A 72 9.47 -2.79 -3.43
CA ASN A 72 8.49 -3.04 -2.38
C ASN A 72 7.07 -2.86 -2.91
N VAL A 73 6.11 -3.53 -2.31
CA VAL A 73 4.69 -3.48 -2.69
C VAL A 73 3.83 -3.26 -1.45
N LEU A 74 2.97 -2.27 -1.48
CA LEU A 74 1.89 -2.05 -0.51
C LEU A 74 0.55 -2.29 -1.21
N LEU A 75 0.00 -3.49 -1.08
CA LEU A 75 -1.29 -3.86 -1.67
C LEU A 75 -2.42 -3.53 -0.72
N THR A 76 -3.36 -2.70 -1.16
CA THR A 76 -4.54 -2.34 -0.37
C THR A 76 -5.79 -3.07 -0.87
N LEU A 77 -6.59 -3.61 0.07
CA LEU A 77 -7.80 -4.39 -0.20
C LEU A 77 -9.04 -3.74 0.45
N GLY A 78 -9.05 -2.42 0.50
CA GLY A 78 -10.12 -1.66 1.13
C GLY A 78 -10.38 -2.09 2.58
N GLY A 79 -11.61 -2.48 2.87
CA GLY A 79 -12.01 -2.95 4.21
C GLY A 79 -11.41 -4.29 4.63
N ALA A 80 -10.89 -5.08 3.69
CA ALA A 80 -10.30 -6.40 3.95
C ALA A 80 -8.85 -6.33 4.45
N GLY A 81 -8.22 -5.14 4.45
CA GLY A 81 -6.88 -4.98 4.97
C GLY A 81 -5.85 -4.51 3.96
N ALA A 82 -4.57 -4.69 4.29
CA ALA A 82 -3.46 -4.39 3.42
C ALA A 82 -2.32 -5.40 3.60
N TYR A 83 -1.59 -5.65 2.52
CA TYR A 83 -0.37 -6.44 2.55
C TYR A 83 0.83 -5.56 2.19
N PHE A 84 1.95 -5.80 2.82
CA PHE A 84 3.23 -5.22 2.43
C PHE A 84 4.23 -6.32 2.14
N SER A 85 5.01 -6.17 1.06
CA SER A 85 6.11 -7.07 0.71
C SER A 85 7.36 -6.27 0.40
N ASN A 86 8.50 -6.72 0.95
CA ASN A 86 9.84 -6.21 0.62
C ASN A 86 10.64 -7.15 -0.30
N GLY A 87 9.98 -8.17 -0.85
CA GLY A 87 10.61 -9.20 -1.68
C GLY A 87 11.11 -10.43 -0.92
N GLU A 88 11.40 -10.30 0.38
CA GLU A 88 11.83 -11.41 1.24
C GLU A 88 10.72 -11.87 2.19
N HIS A 89 9.97 -10.92 2.71
CA HIS A 89 8.90 -11.15 3.68
C HIS A 89 7.61 -10.45 3.24
N ILE A 90 6.49 -11.00 3.71
CA ILE A 90 5.15 -10.44 3.50
C ILE A 90 4.48 -10.27 4.86
N TRP A 91 3.88 -9.11 5.07
CA TRP A 91 3.05 -8.79 6.24
C TRP A 91 1.63 -8.52 5.80
N PHE A 92 0.68 -8.90 6.65
CA PHE A 92 -0.73 -8.58 6.51
C PHE A 92 -1.21 -7.76 7.69
N ALA A 93 -1.95 -6.71 7.41
CA ALA A 93 -2.60 -5.87 8.40
C ALA A 93 -4.11 -5.82 8.17
N ASN A 94 -4.89 -5.99 9.22
CA ASN A 94 -6.34 -5.81 9.19
C ASN A 94 -6.84 -5.05 10.42
N ARG A 95 -8.00 -4.43 10.29
CA ARG A 95 -8.70 -3.81 11.40
C ARG A 95 -9.65 -4.81 12.07
N THR A 96 -9.81 -4.70 13.39
CA THR A 96 -10.72 -5.53 14.19
C THR A 96 -12.01 -4.79 14.57
N PHE A 97 -12.32 -3.68 13.91
CA PHE A 97 -13.47 -2.82 14.17
C PHE A 97 -14.14 -2.37 12.87
N ASP A 98 -15.41 -2.03 12.97
CA ASP A 98 -16.15 -1.47 11.84
C ASP A 98 -15.97 0.03 11.73
N VAL A 99 -15.98 0.55 10.50
CA VAL A 99 -15.95 1.97 10.19
C VAL A 99 -17.20 2.36 9.41
N LYS A 100 -17.68 3.55 9.65
CA LYS A 100 -18.79 4.13 8.88
C LYS A 100 -18.25 4.75 7.60
N LEU A 101 -18.40 4.04 6.48
CA LEU A 101 -17.96 4.53 5.18
C LEU A 101 -18.81 5.74 4.74
N LEU A 102 -18.22 6.92 4.72
CA LEU A 102 -18.81 8.15 4.17
C LEU A 102 -18.19 8.53 2.83
N SER A 103 -16.86 8.39 2.68
CA SER A 103 -16.14 8.72 1.45
C SER A 103 -14.85 7.90 1.37
N THR A 104 -14.49 7.45 0.17
CA THR A 104 -13.18 6.80 -0.08
C THR A 104 -12.13 7.78 -0.63
N VAL A 105 -12.54 9.02 -0.88
CA VAL A 105 -11.65 10.06 -1.43
C VAL A 105 -10.47 10.30 -0.48
N CYS A 106 -9.27 10.36 -1.02
CA CYS A 106 -8.00 10.56 -0.31
C CYS A 106 -7.61 9.46 0.71
N ALA A 107 -8.41 8.40 0.89
CA ALA A 107 -8.06 7.32 1.83
C ALA A 107 -6.77 6.59 1.43
N GLY A 108 -6.60 6.29 0.14
CA GLY A 108 -5.41 5.67 -0.41
C GLY A 108 -4.16 6.55 -0.25
N ASP A 109 -4.27 7.84 -0.62
CA ASP A 109 -3.17 8.81 -0.50
C ASP A 109 -2.74 9.00 0.95
N SER A 110 -3.72 9.15 1.85
CA SER A 110 -3.46 9.32 3.29
C SER A 110 -2.82 8.07 3.91
N SER A 111 -3.29 6.87 3.52
CA SER A 111 -2.70 5.60 3.95
C SER A 111 -1.26 5.46 3.48
N LEU A 112 -0.97 5.80 2.22
CA LEU A 112 0.38 5.77 1.67
C LEU A 112 1.30 6.76 2.39
N ALA A 113 0.86 8.00 2.57
CA ALA A 113 1.63 9.01 3.28
C ALA A 113 1.94 8.60 4.73
N ALA A 114 0.95 8.03 5.42
CA ALA A 114 1.11 7.50 6.77
C ALA A 114 2.11 6.33 6.83
N PHE A 115 2.04 5.39 5.88
CA PHE A 115 3.00 4.30 5.76
C PHE A 115 4.42 4.83 5.58
N LEU A 116 4.62 5.69 4.60
CA LEU A 116 5.93 6.25 4.26
C LEU A 116 6.54 7.07 5.39
N SER A 117 5.71 7.78 6.17
CA SER A 117 6.19 8.61 7.29
C SER A 117 6.90 7.82 8.40
N VAL A 118 6.68 6.51 8.47
CA VAL A 118 7.36 5.61 9.41
C VAL A 118 8.39 4.73 8.70
N TRP A 119 7.98 4.11 7.60
CA TRP A 119 8.76 3.06 6.95
C TRP A 119 9.98 3.60 6.19
N HIS A 120 9.90 4.80 5.59
CA HIS A 120 10.99 5.32 4.75
C HIS A 120 12.30 5.48 5.52
N ASP A 121 12.24 6.01 6.72
CA ASP A 121 13.43 6.26 7.56
C ASP A 121 13.77 5.08 8.49
N ALA A 122 12.86 4.13 8.65
CA ALA A 122 13.01 2.95 9.50
C ALA A 122 12.36 1.71 8.86
N PRO A 123 12.97 1.13 7.81
CA PRO A 123 12.39 0.03 7.03
C PRO A 123 12.10 -1.24 7.85
N GLU A 124 12.73 -1.42 9.00
CA GLU A 124 12.48 -2.52 9.93
C GLU A 124 11.15 -2.36 10.71
N ARG A 125 10.57 -1.14 10.76
CA ARG A 125 9.32 -0.84 11.47
C ARG A 125 8.07 -1.05 10.62
N VAL A 126 8.05 -2.12 9.83
CA VAL A 126 6.93 -2.43 8.92
C VAL A 126 5.60 -2.51 9.65
N GLU A 127 5.56 -3.18 10.82
CA GLU A 127 4.32 -3.34 11.57
C GLU A 127 3.75 -2.00 12.04
N ASP A 128 4.61 -1.09 12.53
CA ASP A 128 4.18 0.24 12.97
C ASP A 128 3.66 1.07 11.78
N ALA A 129 4.36 0.98 10.65
CA ALA A 129 3.96 1.65 9.41
C ALA A 129 2.61 1.15 8.90
N LEU A 130 2.38 -0.17 8.92
CA LEU A 130 1.11 -0.76 8.53
C LEU A 130 -0.02 -0.38 9.49
N ARG A 131 0.24 -0.40 10.82
CA ARG A 131 -0.77 0.04 11.80
C ARG A 131 -1.16 1.50 11.58
N LEU A 132 -0.20 2.38 11.36
CA LEU A 132 -0.48 3.80 11.10
C LEU A 132 -1.23 3.99 9.78
N SER A 133 -0.80 3.31 8.71
CA SER A 133 -1.43 3.34 7.39
C SER A 133 -2.91 2.95 7.46
N MET A 134 -3.20 1.78 8.04
CA MET A 134 -4.56 1.26 8.15
C MET A 134 -5.46 2.12 9.04
N ALA A 135 -4.95 2.60 10.17
CA ALA A 135 -5.69 3.48 11.08
C ALA A 135 -6.02 4.83 10.42
N THR A 136 -5.07 5.37 9.65
CA THR A 136 -5.26 6.62 8.90
C THR A 136 -6.33 6.46 7.83
N GLY A 137 -6.24 5.41 7.00
CA GLY A 137 -7.26 5.11 6.00
C GLY A 137 -8.65 4.90 6.60
N ALA A 138 -8.74 4.18 7.73
CA ALA A 138 -9.99 3.95 8.45
C ALA A 138 -10.61 5.25 8.97
N ASN A 139 -9.82 6.20 9.48
CA ASN A 139 -10.33 7.50 9.92
C ASN A 139 -10.78 8.36 8.72
N VAL A 140 -10.00 8.37 7.64
CA VAL A 140 -10.34 9.19 6.46
C VAL A 140 -11.67 8.78 5.84
N VAL A 141 -11.96 7.48 5.72
CA VAL A 141 -13.23 7.02 5.12
C VAL A 141 -14.48 7.38 5.94
N GLU A 142 -14.33 7.75 7.21
CA GLU A 142 -15.41 8.24 8.07
C GLU A 142 -15.63 9.76 7.97
N CYS A 143 -14.81 10.45 7.19
CA CYS A 143 -14.90 11.89 7.01
C CYS A 143 -15.44 12.25 5.62
N PRO A 144 -16.19 13.37 5.47
CA PRO A 144 -16.74 13.79 4.19
C PRO A 144 -15.71 14.54 3.32
N GLY A 145 -14.44 14.18 3.34
CA GLY A 145 -13.36 14.84 2.60
C GLY A 145 -11.99 14.39 3.07
N LEU A 146 -11.06 15.32 3.18
CA LEU A 146 -9.77 15.07 3.82
C LEU A 146 -10.02 14.73 5.29
N GLY A 147 -9.45 13.65 5.78
CA GLY A 147 -9.63 13.21 7.16
C GLY A 147 -9.20 14.26 8.20
N ASP A 148 -9.78 14.19 9.37
CA ASP A 148 -9.39 15.02 10.53
C ASP A 148 -8.28 14.35 11.38
N PHE A 149 -8.01 13.07 11.12
CA PHE A 149 -7.03 12.21 11.81
C PHE A 149 -7.26 12.05 13.33
N ALA A 150 -8.41 12.49 13.84
CA ALA A 150 -8.68 12.55 15.28
C ALA A 150 -8.71 11.17 15.95
N LYS A 151 -9.08 10.11 15.21
CA LYS A 151 -9.21 8.75 15.75
C LYS A 151 -8.01 7.85 15.44
N VAL A 152 -6.98 8.34 14.76
CA VAL A 152 -5.86 7.52 14.28
C VAL A 152 -5.16 6.80 15.43
N ASP A 153 -4.85 7.48 16.53
CA ASP A 153 -4.16 6.87 17.67
C ASP A 153 -5.01 5.83 18.41
N GLU A 154 -6.32 5.98 18.40
CA GLU A 154 -7.24 4.97 18.92
C GLU A 154 -7.30 3.77 17.98
N TYR A 155 -7.50 4.00 16.69
CA TYR A 155 -7.63 2.95 15.69
C TYR A 155 -6.37 2.10 15.55
N LYS A 156 -5.17 2.68 15.67
CA LYS A 156 -3.89 1.94 15.69
C LYS A 156 -3.87 0.78 16.70
N LYS A 157 -4.53 0.93 17.84
CA LYS A 157 -4.58 -0.10 18.88
C LYS A 157 -5.41 -1.32 18.47
N HIS A 158 -6.25 -1.17 17.46
CA HIS A 158 -7.16 -2.17 16.93
C HIS A 158 -6.80 -2.62 15.51
N ILE A 159 -5.56 -2.36 15.08
CA ILE A 159 -4.99 -2.92 13.87
C ILE A 159 -4.10 -4.10 14.25
N GLU A 160 -4.46 -5.27 13.79
CA GLU A 160 -3.64 -6.48 13.91
C GLU A 160 -2.70 -6.58 12.72
N VAL A 161 -1.44 -6.89 12.99
CA VAL A 161 -0.43 -7.11 11.96
C VAL A 161 0.24 -8.46 12.23
N ARG A 162 0.37 -9.26 11.17
CA ARG A 162 1.09 -10.54 11.22
C ARG A 162 2.03 -10.68 10.03
N GLN A 163 3.13 -11.37 10.23
CA GLN A 163 3.97 -11.82 9.12
C GLN A 163 3.32 -13.06 8.48
N VAL A 164 3.29 -13.08 7.15
CA VAL A 164 2.70 -14.17 6.36
C VAL A 164 3.76 -15.20 5.96
N CYS A 165 4.95 -14.70 5.61
CA CYS A 165 6.14 -15.51 5.29
C CYS A 165 7.41 -14.67 5.40
#